data_987b9cc0bbd725a229847f6c9face795
#
_entry.id   987b9cc0bbd725a229847f6c9face795
#
_cell.length_a   1.000
_cell.length_b   1.000
_cell.length_c   1.000
_cell.angle_alpha   90.00
_cell.angle_beta   90.00
_cell.angle_gamma   90.00
#
_symmetry.space_group_name_H-M   'P 1'
#
loop_
_entity.id
_entity.type
_entity.pdbx_description
1 polymer ?
#
loop_
_entity_poly.entity_id
_entity_poly.type
_entity_poly.pdbx_seq_one_letter_code
_entity_poly.pdbx_strand_id
1 'polypeptide(L)'
;MGKLIEAGKKNDLANGTMKEVKVEGHDILLARVADKYYAIDNRCPHFGGNLSRGRLEGTVVTCPLHGSQFDIINGRVVRWLKGSGVLSAVGKALKSPRSTTAYKIKVEGDKLLIEV
;
A
#
# COMPACT_ATOMS: atom_id res chain seq x y z
N MET A 1 -13.56 8.76 13.33
CA MET A 1 -12.62 9.88 13.36
C MET A 1 -11.21 9.38 13.50
N GLY A 2 -10.34 9.98 12.74
CA GLY A 2 -8.97 9.59 12.73
C GLY A 2 -8.16 10.15 13.88
N LYS A 3 -7.14 9.42 14.26
CA LYS A 3 -6.16 9.81 15.25
C LYS A 3 -4.82 9.93 14.55
N LEU A 4 -4.15 11.07 14.67
CA LEU A 4 -2.85 11.27 14.03
C LEU A 4 -1.75 10.68 14.91
N ILE A 5 -0.99 9.74 14.35
CA ILE A 5 0.07 9.02 15.05
C ILE A 5 1.35 9.17 14.25
N GLU A 6 2.46 9.44 14.92
CA GLU A 6 3.76 9.51 14.25
C GLU A 6 4.16 8.14 13.73
N ALA A 7 4.43 8.06 12.42
CA ALA A 7 4.81 6.81 11.76
C ALA A 7 6.28 6.80 11.33
N GLY A 8 6.96 7.94 11.39
CA GLY A 8 8.35 8.03 10.99
C GLY A 8 8.72 9.46 10.66
N LYS A 9 9.88 9.62 10.04
CA LYS A 9 10.42 10.91 9.65
C LYS A 9 10.59 10.98 8.14
N LYS A 10 10.60 12.20 7.61
CA LYS A 10 10.75 12.42 6.17
C LYS A 10 11.99 11.73 5.60
N ASN A 11 13.09 11.75 6.34
CA ASN A 11 14.34 11.18 5.88
C ASN A 11 14.43 9.65 6.02
N ASP A 12 13.41 9.01 6.58
CA ASP A 12 13.38 7.55 6.68
C ASP A 12 13.16 6.89 5.32
N LEU A 13 12.68 7.64 4.34
CA LEU A 13 12.39 7.13 3.00
C LEU A 13 13.04 8.00 1.94
N ALA A 14 13.70 7.37 0.98
CA ALA A 14 14.12 8.04 -0.26
C ALA A 14 12.96 8.02 -1.25
N ASN A 15 13.01 8.94 -2.23
CA ASN A 15 12.01 8.94 -3.30
C ASN A 15 12.01 7.61 -4.05
N GLY A 16 10.82 7.11 -4.35
CA GLY A 16 10.66 5.84 -5.05
C GLY A 16 10.83 4.61 -4.18
N THR A 17 10.81 4.77 -2.84
CA THR A 17 10.94 3.65 -1.92
C THR A 17 9.71 3.52 -1.03
N MET A 18 9.58 2.35 -0.42
CA MET A 18 8.50 2.04 0.50
C MET A 18 9.02 1.21 1.67
N LYS A 19 8.29 1.23 2.78
CA LYS A 19 8.62 0.42 3.94
C LYS A 19 7.36 0.06 4.71
N GLU A 20 7.46 -1.00 5.49
CA GLU A 20 6.40 -1.42 6.40
C GLU A 20 6.53 -0.66 7.72
N VAL A 21 5.43 -0.12 8.21
CA VAL A 21 5.36 0.46 9.55
C VAL A 21 4.13 -0.07 10.26
N LYS A 22 4.24 -0.24 11.57
CA LYS A 22 3.10 -0.67 12.39
C LYS A 22 2.67 0.49 13.27
N VAL A 23 1.40 0.84 13.14
CA VAL A 23 0.83 2.00 13.84
C VAL A 23 -0.49 1.55 14.46
N GLU A 24 -0.56 1.53 15.80
CA GLU A 24 -1.77 1.18 16.55
C GLU A 24 -2.40 -0.14 16.08
N GLY A 25 -1.57 -1.16 15.86
CA GLY A 25 -2.05 -2.46 15.38
C GLY A 25 -2.31 -2.56 13.89
N HIS A 26 -2.15 -1.46 13.17
CA HIS A 26 -2.29 -1.45 11.70
C HIS A 26 -0.94 -1.71 11.05
N ASP A 27 -0.92 -2.61 10.07
CA ASP A 27 0.26 -2.91 9.28
C ASP A 27 0.17 -2.06 8.01
N ILE A 28 1.02 -1.04 7.91
CA ILE A 28 0.89 0.01 6.90
C ILE A 28 2.10 0.03 6.00
N LEU A 29 1.87 0.18 4.69
CA LEU A 29 2.90 0.48 3.71
C LEU A 29 3.02 1.98 3.60
N LEU A 30 4.21 2.50 3.94
CA LEU A 30 4.53 3.91 3.82
C LEU A 30 5.47 4.09 2.64
N ALA A 31 5.14 5.00 1.73
CA ALA A 31 5.91 5.21 0.51
C ALA A 31 6.17 6.69 0.26
N ARG A 32 7.27 6.97 -0.41
CA ARG A 32 7.62 8.32 -0.85
C ARG A 32 7.85 8.31 -2.36
N VAL A 33 7.08 9.12 -3.09
CA VAL A 33 7.18 9.23 -4.54
C VAL A 33 7.10 10.71 -4.92
N ALA A 34 8.10 11.22 -5.64
CA ALA A 34 8.16 12.61 -6.10
C ALA A 34 7.96 13.59 -4.94
N ASP A 35 8.63 13.36 -3.82
CA ASP A 35 8.58 14.15 -2.59
C ASP A 35 7.22 14.19 -1.90
N LYS A 36 6.32 13.30 -2.29
CA LYS A 36 5.02 13.13 -1.64
C LYS A 36 4.98 11.81 -0.89
N TYR A 37 4.25 11.78 0.20
CA TYR A 37 4.15 10.60 1.06
C TYR A 37 2.77 10.01 0.96
N TYR A 38 2.72 8.66 0.92
CA TYR A 38 1.47 7.92 0.80
C TYR A 38 1.48 6.76 1.79
N ALA A 39 0.32 6.41 2.27
CA ALA A 39 0.16 5.28 3.17
C ALA A 39 -1.07 4.48 2.79
N ILE A 40 -0.87 3.18 2.59
CA ILE A 40 -1.97 2.24 2.37
C ILE A 40 -1.76 1.05 3.28
N ASP A 41 -2.81 0.24 3.42
CA ASP A 41 -2.71 -1.00 4.17
C ASP A 41 -1.63 -1.88 3.53
N ASN A 42 -0.73 -2.42 4.33
CA ASN A 42 0.37 -3.26 3.83
C ASN A 42 -0.09 -4.65 3.43
N ARG A 43 -1.25 -5.08 3.91
CA ARG A 43 -1.78 -6.39 3.57
C ARG A 43 -2.58 -6.36 2.29
N CYS A 44 -2.19 -7.22 1.35
CA CYS A 44 -2.92 -7.39 0.12
C CYS A 44 -4.30 -7.97 0.43
N PRO A 45 -5.39 -7.31 -0.01
CA PRO A 45 -6.74 -7.83 0.25
C PRO A 45 -7.03 -9.15 -0.46
N HIS A 46 -6.15 -9.57 -1.37
CA HIS A 46 -6.30 -10.84 -2.09
C HIS A 46 -5.99 -12.03 -1.18
N PHE A 47 -4.74 -12.15 -0.69
CA PHE A 47 -4.33 -13.28 0.17
C PHE A 47 -3.46 -12.85 1.35
N GLY A 48 -3.49 -11.58 1.70
CA GLY A 48 -2.76 -11.09 2.86
C GLY A 48 -1.26 -10.95 2.68
N GLY A 49 -0.78 -10.89 1.44
CA GLY A 49 0.65 -10.69 1.17
C GLY A 49 1.14 -9.32 1.62
N ASN A 50 2.43 -9.23 1.92
CA ASN A 50 3.05 -7.97 2.31
C ASN A 50 3.36 -7.13 1.07
N LEU A 51 2.58 -6.09 0.82
CA LEU A 51 2.77 -5.22 -0.34
C LEU A 51 4.13 -4.53 -0.30
N SER A 52 4.63 -4.17 0.89
CA SER A 52 5.91 -3.50 1.03
C SER A 52 7.11 -4.37 0.62
N ARG A 53 6.92 -5.68 0.47
CA ARG A 53 7.95 -6.59 -0.02
C ARG A 53 7.87 -6.80 -1.53
N GLY A 54 6.88 -6.21 -2.17
CA GLY A 54 6.72 -6.27 -3.60
C GLY A 54 7.52 -5.20 -4.32
N ARG A 55 6.98 -4.74 -5.42
CA ARG A 55 7.64 -3.75 -6.27
C ARG A 55 6.81 -2.46 -6.33
N LEU A 56 7.48 -1.35 -6.21
CA LEU A 56 6.87 -0.03 -6.38
C LEU A 56 7.37 0.57 -7.70
N GLU A 57 6.44 0.88 -8.59
CA GLU A 57 6.73 1.53 -9.86
C GLU A 57 5.82 2.74 -10.00
N GLY A 58 6.41 3.96 -9.97
CA GLY A 58 5.60 5.16 -9.90
C GLY A 58 4.75 5.15 -8.64
N THR A 59 3.44 5.17 -8.78
CA THR A 59 2.49 5.11 -7.66
C THR A 59 1.77 3.77 -7.57
N VAL A 60 2.26 2.75 -8.28
CA VAL A 60 1.64 1.43 -8.31
C VAL A 60 2.53 0.43 -7.59
N VAL A 61 1.96 -0.26 -6.60
CA VAL A 61 2.65 -1.33 -5.89
C VAL A 61 2.12 -2.68 -6.37
N THR A 62 3.04 -3.63 -6.57
CA THR A 62 2.71 -4.99 -7.01
C THR A 62 2.93 -5.97 -5.86
N CYS A 63 1.89 -6.74 -5.54
CA CYS A 63 1.97 -7.76 -4.51
C CYS A 63 2.92 -8.89 -4.96
N PRO A 64 3.84 -9.35 -4.10
CA PRO A 64 4.80 -10.38 -4.49
C PRO A 64 4.19 -11.77 -4.63
N LEU A 65 2.99 -12.02 -4.10
CA LEU A 65 2.39 -13.35 -4.15
C LEU A 65 1.77 -13.67 -5.50
N HIS A 66 0.82 -12.85 -5.95
CA HIS A 66 0.06 -13.15 -7.17
C HIS A 66 0.05 -12.00 -8.17
N GLY A 67 0.86 -10.97 -7.93
CA GLY A 67 1.00 -9.87 -8.86
C GLY A 67 -0.17 -8.90 -8.88
N SER A 68 -1.01 -8.88 -7.85
CA SER A 68 -2.05 -7.87 -7.72
C SER A 68 -1.42 -6.50 -7.61
N GLN A 69 -2.03 -5.49 -8.22
CA GLN A 69 -1.50 -4.13 -8.22
C GLN A 69 -2.49 -3.14 -7.63
N PHE A 70 -1.96 -2.22 -6.83
CA PHE A 70 -2.75 -1.20 -6.16
C PHE A 70 -2.09 0.16 -6.32
N ASP A 71 -2.92 1.19 -6.45
CA ASP A 71 -2.43 2.57 -6.48
C ASP A 71 -2.24 3.04 -5.05
N ILE A 72 -1.02 3.47 -4.71
CA ILE A 72 -0.72 3.92 -3.35
C ILE A 72 -1.35 5.27 -3.00
N ILE A 73 -1.82 6.02 -3.98
CA ILE A 73 -2.46 7.31 -3.75
C ILE A 73 -3.81 7.14 -3.05
N ASN A 74 -4.59 6.17 -3.49
CA ASN A 74 -5.96 5.99 -3.00
C ASN A 74 -6.31 4.56 -2.61
N GLY A 75 -5.36 3.62 -2.73
CA GLY A 75 -5.60 2.22 -2.42
C GLY A 75 -6.42 1.46 -3.46
N ARG A 76 -6.70 2.08 -4.60
CA ARG A 76 -7.52 1.44 -5.63
C ARG A 76 -6.81 0.27 -6.27
N VAL A 77 -7.57 -0.81 -6.52
CA VAL A 77 -7.03 -1.96 -7.25
C VAL A 77 -6.82 -1.56 -8.71
N VAL A 78 -5.59 -1.80 -9.19
CA VAL A 78 -5.21 -1.57 -10.59
C VAL A 78 -5.32 -2.88 -11.37
N ARG A 79 -4.83 -3.97 -10.75
CA ARG A 79 -4.91 -5.31 -11.33
C ARG A 79 -5.08 -6.30 -10.18
N TRP A 80 -6.10 -7.19 -10.29
CA TRP A 80 -6.38 -8.13 -9.21
C TRP A 80 -5.43 -9.32 -9.22
N LEU A 81 -5.19 -9.90 -10.41
CA LEU A 81 -4.29 -11.02 -10.56
C LEU A 81 -3.41 -10.81 -11.78
N LYS A 82 -2.17 -11.29 -11.69
CA LYS A 82 -1.27 -11.30 -12.82
C LYS A 82 -1.63 -12.45 -13.74
N GLY A 83 -1.56 -12.22 -15.06
CA GLY A 83 -1.82 -13.23 -16.06
C GLY A 83 -3.25 -13.18 -16.55
N SER A 84 -3.54 -14.08 -17.48
CA SER A 84 -4.84 -14.16 -18.13
C SER A 84 -5.27 -15.62 -18.24
N GLY A 85 -6.52 -15.84 -18.65
CA GLY A 85 -7.04 -17.18 -18.88
C GLY A 85 -7.66 -17.79 -17.65
N VAL A 86 -7.64 -19.11 -17.59
CA VAL A 86 -8.39 -19.90 -16.61
C VAL A 86 -8.00 -19.57 -15.17
N LEU A 87 -6.71 -19.46 -14.91
CA LEU A 87 -6.24 -19.20 -13.56
C LEU A 87 -6.74 -17.86 -13.03
N SER A 88 -6.68 -16.84 -13.87
CA SER A 88 -7.18 -15.52 -13.50
C SER A 88 -8.69 -15.54 -13.27
N ALA A 89 -9.42 -16.24 -14.12
CA ALA A 89 -10.87 -16.36 -13.99
C ALA A 89 -11.25 -17.09 -12.70
N VAL A 90 -10.54 -18.18 -12.37
CA VAL A 90 -10.77 -18.92 -11.14
C VAL A 90 -10.50 -18.05 -9.92
N GLY A 91 -9.42 -17.28 -9.93
CA GLY A 91 -9.10 -16.37 -8.84
C GLY A 91 -10.18 -15.33 -8.62
N LYS A 92 -10.72 -14.77 -9.69
CA LYS A 92 -11.81 -13.80 -9.60
C LYS A 92 -13.11 -14.44 -9.13
N ALA A 93 -13.36 -15.69 -9.49
CA ALA A 93 -14.55 -16.39 -9.04
C ALA A 93 -14.49 -16.70 -7.54
N LEU A 94 -13.29 -16.98 -7.02
CA LEU A 94 -13.10 -17.29 -5.60
C LEU A 94 -13.14 -16.05 -4.71
N LYS A 95 -12.70 -14.90 -5.21
CA LYS A 95 -12.63 -13.70 -4.41
C LYS A 95 -12.77 -12.46 -5.30
N SER A 96 -13.75 -11.63 -5.01
CA SER A 96 -13.98 -10.42 -5.78
C SER A 96 -12.85 -9.42 -5.59
N PRO A 97 -12.45 -8.70 -6.64
CA PRO A 97 -11.48 -7.62 -6.50
C PRO A 97 -11.96 -6.56 -5.52
N ARG A 98 -11.06 -6.09 -4.67
CA ARG A 98 -11.35 -5.01 -3.75
C ARG A 98 -10.13 -4.13 -3.57
N SER A 99 -10.38 -2.85 -3.35
CA SER A 99 -9.33 -1.89 -3.07
C SER A 99 -8.82 -2.06 -1.65
N THR A 100 -7.56 -1.68 -1.41
CA THR A 100 -7.02 -1.63 -0.06
C THR A 100 -7.32 -0.26 0.56
N THR A 101 -7.10 -0.13 1.85
CA THR A 101 -7.37 1.11 2.58
C THR A 101 -6.22 2.09 2.39
N ALA A 102 -6.53 3.33 2.06
CA ALA A 102 -5.55 4.42 2.04
C ALA A 102 -5.73 5.26 3.30
N TYR A 103 -4.60 5.67 3.89
CA TYR A 103 -4.58 6.48 5.10
C TYR A 103 -4.11 7.89 4.77
N LYS A 104 -4.65 8.88 5.46
CA LYS A 104 -4.21 10.26 5.29
C LYS A 104 -2.89 10.46 6.00
N ILE A 105 -1.98 11.20 5.36
CA ILE A 105 -0.70 11.56 5.93
C ILE A 105 -0.64 13.07 6.10
N LYS A 106 -0.16 13.49 7.28
CA LYS A 106 0.15 14.88 7.54
C LYS A 106 1.65 15.00 7.80
N VAL A 107 2.29 15.94 7.14
CA VAL A 107 3.71 16.24 7.37
C VAL A 107 3.79 17.39 8.33
N GLU A 108 4.50 17.22 9.43
CA GLU A 108 4.66 18.23 10.45
C GLU A 108 6.14 18.35 10.79
N GLY A 109 6.78 19.43 10.27
CA GLY A 109 8.23 19.54 10.34
C GLY A 109 8.89 18.42 9.56
N ASP A 110 9.68 17.58 10.24
CA ASP A 110 10.29 16.39 9.63
C ASP A 110 9.54 15.10 9.99
N LYS A 111 8.39 15.20 10.66
CA LYS A 111 7.63 14.06 11.12
C LYS A 111 6.51 13.71 10.15
N LEU A 112 6.28 12.41 9.98
CA LEU A 112 5.16 11.89 9.20
C LEU A 112 4.11 11.36 10.16
N LEU A 113 2.90 11.91 10.08
CA LEU A 113 1.79 11.51 10.92
C LEU A 113 0.76 10.81 10.03
N ILE A 114 0.25 9.69 10.50
CA ILE A 114 -0.78 8.92 9.79
C ILE A 114 -2.06 8.95 10.59
N GLU A 115 -3.16 9.18 9.90
CA GLU A 115 -4.49 9.15 10.51
C GLU A 115 -5.04 7.72 10.49
N VAL A 116 -5.21 7.18 11.66
CA VAL A 116 -5.76 5.83 11.85
C VAL A 116 -7.04 5.84 12.67
#